data_c44fd6451daf419f4044189239aa3270
#
_entry.id   c44fd6451daf419f4044189239aa3270
#
_cell.length_a   1.000
_cell.length_b   1.000
_cell.length_c   1.000
_cell.angle_alpha   90.00
_cell.angle_beta   90.00
_cell.angle_gamma   90.00
#
_symmetry.space_group_name_H-M   'P 1'
#
loop_
_entity.id
_entity.type
_entity.pdbx_description
1 polymer ?
#
loop_
_entity_poly.entity_id
_entity_poly.type
_entity_poly.pdbx_seq_one_letter_code
_entity_poly.pdbx_strand_id
1 'polypeptide(L)'
;MNKETIQQARLRIEQANRVVVCAHTRPDGDAIGSVLALGQALIDAGKQVQMVSEDGVPSALRFLPGSEQVVNRPEGHFDLVIVLDSSTPDRTGGVLDEFDQVDINIDHHPDNVGFGRINFVDPAAVSATQILTRLMPQLGLEISPVVASNLLTGMITDTIGFKTDNMHPDVLRLAADLYEMGANLPVLYHHALAAKTFEAARYMGAGLSQLSRQNGLVWTVLTLENRKNANYPGRDDADLVNILSAIDSADVALIFVEQNPNQIKVSWRTRSLEIDVAEVAHQFGGGGHRAAAGAMIDGTLQDVQEDVVHTTQRMIFKK
;
A
#
# COMPACT_ATOMS: atom_id res chain seq x y z
N MET A 1 21.28 10.45 3.86
CA MET A 1 21.55 9.49 4.98
C MET A 1 22.96 9.74 5.52
N ASN A 2 23.13 9.68 6.87
CA ASN A 2 24.42 9.91 7.52
C ASN A 2 25.30 8.65 7.42
N LYS A 3 26.58 8.82 7.06
CA LYS A 3 27.56 7.71 6.91
C LYS A 3 27.77 6.91 8.21
N GLU A 4 27.77 7.59 9.35
CA GLU A 4 27.95 6.95 10.65
C GLU A 4 26.76 6.01 10.98
N THR A 5 25.53 6.48 10.72
CA THR A 5 24.31 5.68 10.91
C THR A 5 24.30 4.44 10.01
N ILE A 6 24.76 4.58 8.75
CA ILE A 6 24.89 3.43 7.83
C ILE A 6 25.91 2.44 8.34
N GLN A 7 27.06 2.92 8.83
CA GLN A 7 28.11 2.06 9.39
C GLN A 7 27.61 1.28 10.61
N GLN A 8 26.84 1.94 11.49
CA GLN A 8 26.25 1.28 12.67
C GLN A 8 25.26 0.19 12.26
N ALA A 9 24.36 0.49 11.30
CA ALA A 9 23.41 -0.51 10.78
C ALA A 9 24.12 -1.70 10.13
N ARG A 10 25.14 -1.43 9.32
CA ARG A 10 25.96 -2.46 8.69
C ARG A 10 26.60 -3.40 9.72
N LEU A 11 27.22 -2.84 10.76
CA LEU A 11 27.84 -3.63 11.84
C LEU A 11 26.81 -4.48 12.59
N ARG A 12 25.60 -3.94 12.84
CA ARG A 12 24.50 -4.70 13.45
C ARG A 12 24.09 -5.88 12.58
N ILE A 13 23.93 -5.68 11.28
CA ILE A 13 23.59 -6.72 10.32
C ILE A 13 24.72 -7.77 10.24
N GLU A 14 25.99 -7.34 10.17
CA GLU A 14 27.14 -8.25 10.13
C GLU A 14 27.20 -9.17 11.36
N GLN A 15 26.91 -8.64 12.56
CA GLN A 15 26.96 -9.36 13.83
C GLN A 15 25.76 -10.28 14.07
N ALA A 16 24.59 -9.98 13.49
CA ALA A 16 23.40 -10.77 13.67
C ALA A 16 23.48 -12.11 12.92
N ASN A 17 22.91 -13.16 13.51
CA ASN A 17 22.71 -14.47 12.86
C ASN A 17 21.25 -14.70 12.51
N ARG A 18 20.33 -14.36 13.43
CA ARG A 18 18.88 -14.51 13.24
C ARG A 18 18.20 -13.16 13.19
N VAL A 19 17.55 -12.88 12.09
CA VAL A 19 16.93 -11.59 11.79
C VAL A 19 15.42 -11.78 11.59
N VAL A 20 14.62 -10.91 12.19
CA VAL A 20 13.22 -10.75 11.82
C VAL A 20 13.04 -9.46 11.03
N VAL A 21 12.30 -9.54 9.94
CA VAL A 21 11.94 -8.41 9.08
C VAL A 21 10.43 -8.35 8.96
N CYS A 22 9.82 -7.24 9.32
CA CYS A 22 8.37 -7.07 9.24
C CYS A 22 7.97 -5.68 8.73
N ALA A 23 6.70 -5.53 8.39
CA ALA A 23 6.08 -4.28 7.95
C ALA A 23 4.71 -4.09 8.61
N HIS A 24 3.95 -3.08 8.16
CA HIS A 24 2.64 -2.76 8.73
C HIS A 24 1.55 -3.81 8.44
N THR A 25 0.48 -3.83 9.26
CA THR A 25 -0.76 -4.60 9.02
C THR A 25 -1.47 -4.10 7.77
N ARG A 26 -2.25 -4.96 7.14
CA ARG A 26 -2.88 -4.70 5.84
C ARG A 26 -1.85 -4.26 4.81
N PRO A 27 -0.79 -5.07 4.61
CA PRO A 27 0.36 -4.67 3.83
C PRO A 27 -0.02 -4.46 2.36
N ASP A 28 0.59 -3.45 1.78
CA ASP A 28 0.52 -3.16 0.34
C ASP A 28 1.77 -3.68 -0.40
N GLY A 29 1.97 -3.20 -1.62
CA GLY A 29 3.09 -3.67 -2.44
C GLY A 29 4.44 -3.13 -1.98
N ASP A 30 4.50 -1.95 -1.33
CA ASP A 30 5.75 -1.42 -0.80
C ASP A 30 6.16 -2.16 0.48
N ALA A 31 5.21 -2.41 1.38
CA ALA A 31 5.42 -3.20 2.58
C ALA A 31 5.93 -4.62 2.27
N ILE A 32 5.21 -5.36 1.42
CA ILE A 32 5.59 -6.74 1.04
C ILE A 32 6.88 -6.74 0.20
N GLY A 33 6.99 -5.83 -0.77
CA GLY A 33 8.20 -5.68 -1.59
C GLY A 33 9.44 -5.41 -0.74
N SER A 34 9.32 -4.55 0.28
CA SER A 34 10.40 -4.24 1.23
C SER A 34 10.79 -5.45 2.07
N VAL A 35 9.81 -6.16 2.66
CA VAL A 35 10.04 -7.35 3.49
C VAL A 35 10.72 -8.45 2.67
N LEU A 36 10.22 -8.73 1.46
CA LEU A 36 10.77 -9.77 0.59
C LEU A 36 12.17 -9.39 0.07
N ALA A 37 12.38 -8.13 -0.31
CA ALA A 37 13.67 -7.67 -0.83
C ALA A 37 14.76 -7.75 0.23
N LEU A 38 14.53 -7.13 1.40
CA LEU A 38 15.53 -7.14 2.46
C LEU A 38 15.70 -8.54 3.04
N GLY A 39 14.60 -9.28 3.22
CA GLY A 39 14.65 -10.66 3.71
C GLY A 39 15.49 -11.55 2.81
N GLN A 40 15.28 -11.51 1.50
CA GLN A 40 16.05 -12.30 0.55
C GLN A 40 17.53 -11.89 0.52
N ALA A 41 17.84 -10.60 0.51
CA ALA A 41 19.24 -10.15 0.52
C ALA A 41 19.99 -10.55 1.79
N LEU A 42 19.33 -10.59 2.93
CA LEU A 42 19.89 -11.09 4.19
C LEU A 42 20.10 -12.62 4.14
N ILE A 43 19.18 -13.37 3.54
CA ILE A 43 19.35 -14.82 3.29
C ILE A 43 20.54 -15.06 2.37
N ASP A 44 20.65 -14.31 1.28
CA ASP A 44 21.78 -14.39 0.33
C ASP A 44 23.12 -14.05 1.02
N ALA A 45 23.10 -13.18 2.04
CA ALA A 45 24.24 -12.86 2.91
C ALA A 45 24.48 -13.88 4.03
N GLY A 46 23.78 -15.03 4.03
CA GLY A 46 23.98 -16.15 4.96
C GLY A 46 23.28 -15.99 6.31
N LYS A 47 22.31 -15.11 6.45
CA LYS A 47 21.54 -14.94 7.68
C LYS A 47 20.34 -15.89 7.73
N GLN A 48 19.92 -16.26 8.95
CA GLN A 48 18.63 -16.91 9.17
C GLN A 48 17.54 -15.83 9.32
N VAL A 49 16.61 -15.76 8.38
CA VAL A 49 15.63 -14.68 8.34
C VAL A 49 14.22 -15.21 8.47
N GLN A 50 13.42 -14.56 9.29
CA GLN A 50 11.95 -14.67 9.21
C GLN A 50 11.39 -13.37 8.65
N MET A 51 10.70 -13.51 7.53
CA MET A 51 9.89 -12.46 6.91
C MET A 51 8.47 -12.56 7.48
N VAL A 52 7.99 -11.49 8.12
CA VAL A 52 6.76 -11.53 8.91
C VAL A 52 5.78 -10.44 8.44
N SER A 53 4.53 -10.83 8.25
CA SER A 53 3.40 -9.93 8.05
C SER A 53 2.19 -10.50 8.76
N GLU A 54 1.61 -9.79 9.73
CA GLU A 54 0.50 -10.30 10.57
C GLU A 54 -0.69 -10.77 9.72
N ASP A 55 -1.05 -10.03 8.68
CA ASP A 55 -2.15 -10.36 7.79
C ASP A 55 -1.73 -11.28 6.62
N GLY A 56 -0.45 -11.68 6.58
CA GLY A 56 0.12 -12.46 5.48
C GLY A 56 0.26 -11.64 4.19
N VAL A 57 0.56 -12.33 3.09
CA VAL A 57 0.72 -11.70 1.77
C VAL A 57 -0.63 -11.60 1.05
N PRO A 58 -1.09 -10.40 0.66
CA PRO A 58 -2.28 -10.21 -0.15
C PRO A 58 -2.24 -11.06 -1.43
N SER A 59 -3.40 -11.57 -1.84
CA SER A 59 -3.49 -12.47 -3.01
C SER A 59 -2.92 -11.87 -4.29
N ALA A 60 -3.06 -10.56 -4.46
CA ALA A 60 -2.53 -9.81 -5.61
C ALA A 60 -1.00 -9.73 -5.63
N LEU A 61 -0.32 -9.97 -4.50
CA LEU A 61 1.14 -9.91 -4.37
C LEU A 61 1.81 -11.28 -4.26
N ARG A 62 1.04 -12.37 -4.27
CA ARG A 62 1.58 -13.74 -4.17
C ARG A 62 2.41 -14.18 -5.37
N PHE A 63 2.41 -13.40 -6.44
CA PHE A 63 3.29 -13.64 -7.60
C PHE A 63 4.75 -13.25 -7.32
N LEU A 64 5.01 -12.49 -6.26
CA LEU A 64 6.36 -12.07 -5.89
C LEU A 64 7.21 -13.26 -5.40
N PRO A 65 8.45 -13.39 -5.88
CA PRO A 65 9.34 -14.44 -5.43
C PRO A 65 9.60 -14.35 -3.91
N GLY A 66 9.45 -15.47 -3.20
CA GLY A 66 9.62 -15.56 -1.75
C GLY A 66 8.35 -15.27 -0.94
N SER A 67 7.25 -14.90 -1.59
CA SER A 67 5.98 -14.59 -0.90
C SER A 67 5.43 -15.75 -0.06
N GLU A 68 5.73 -16.99 -0.45
CA GLU A 68 5.37 -18.22 0.28
C GLU A 68 6.15 -18.41 1.59
N GLN A 69 7.26 -17.69 1.78
CA GLN A 69 8.10 -17.77 2.98
C GLN A 69 7.66 -16.80 4.08
N VAL A 70 6.73 -15.88 3.77
CA VAL A 70 6.22 -14.91 4.74
C VAL A 70 5.29 -15.61 5.73
N VAL A 71 5.60 -15.47 7.02
CA VAL A 71 4.79 -16.02 8.11
C VAL A 71 3.99 -14.91 8.81
N ASN A 72 2.95 -15.31 9.54
CA ASN A 72 2.07 -14.32 10.21
C ASN A 72 2.62 -13.86 11.57
N ARG A 73 3.48 -14.65 12.21
CA ARG A 73 4.08 -14.33 13.51
C ARG A 73 5.53 -14.80 13.56
N PRO A 74 6.40 -14.07 14.26
CA PRO A 74 7.77 -14.51 14.48
C PRO A 74 7.81 -15.69 15.46
N GLU A 75 8.75 -16.62 15.25
CA GLU A 75 8.95 -17.77 16.13
C GLU A 75 10.41 -17.89 16.55
N GLY A 76 10.66 -17.90 17.86
CA GLY A 76 11.97 -18.08 18.45
C GLY A 76 12.67 -16.77 18.80
N HIS A 77 13.97 -16.83 19.05
CA HIS A 77 14.78 -15.69 19.45
C HIS A 77 15.48 -15.06 18.23
N PHE A 78 15.57 -13.73 18.20
CA PHE A 78 16.21 -12.96 17.13
C PHE A 78 17.28 -12.02 17.70
N ASP A 79 18.36 -11.84 16.94
CA ASP A 79 19.48 -10.95 17.28
C ASP A 79 19.25 -9.54 16.74
N LEU A 80 18.35 -9.42 15.74
CA LEU A 80 18.08 -8.17 15.03
C LEU A 80 16.62 -8.09 14.60
N VAL A 81 15.97 -6.99 14.95
CA VAL A 81 14.57 -6.68 14.61
C VAL A 81 14.56 -5.50 13.64
N ILE A 82 14.06 -5.72 12.42
CA ILE A 82 13.97 -4.68 11.40
C ILE A 82 12.51 -4.45 11.02
N VAL A 83 12.06 -3.21 11.09
CA VAL A 83 10.71 -2.80 10.69
C VAL A 83 10.82 -1.92 9.46
N LEU A 84 10.01 -2.22 8.47
CA LEU A 84 9.95 -1.56 7.17
C LEU A 84 8.58 -0.93 6.95
N ASP A 85 8.56 0.21 6.29
CA ASP A 85 7.33 0.86 5.83
C ASP A 85 6.27 1.03 6.93
N SER A 86 6.71 1.47 8.10
CA SER A 86 5.82 1.69 9.25
C SER A 86 6.25 2.93 10.03
N SER A 87 5.32 3.87 10.20
CA SER A 87 5.57 5.12 10.91
C SER A 87 5.51 4.99 12.43
N THR A 88 4.81 3.98 12.95
CA THR A 88 4.69 3.68 14.38
C THR A 88 4.73 2.17 14.65
N PRO A 89 5.15 1.71 15.85
CA PRO A 89 5.12 0.29 16.21
C PRO A 89 3.73 -0.34 16.09
N ASP A 90 2.68 0.38 16.50
CA ASP A 90 1.30 -0.13 16.51
C ASP A 90 0.81 -0.54 15.11
N ARG A 91 1.38 0.05 14.05
CA ARG A 91 1.04 -0.33 12.67
C ARG A 91 1.49 -1.74 12.29
N THR A 92 2.42 -2.33 13.03
CA THR A 92 2.85 -3.73 12.77
C THR A 92 1.90 -4.77 13.35
N GLY A 93 0.84 -4.35 14.05
CA GLY A 93 -0.05 -5.25 14.80
C GLY A 93 0.67 -5.90 15.97
N GLY A 94 0.37 -7.18 16.24
CA GLY A 94 0.99 -7.94 17.34
C GLY A 94 2.37 -8.53 17.03
N VAL A 95 2.99 -8.20 15.89
CA VAL A 95 4.30 -8.78 15.49
C VAL A 95 5.40 -8.36 16.45
N LEU A 96 5.33 -7.16 16.99
CA LEU A 96 6.36 -6.62 17.88
C LEU A 96 6.11 -6.90 19.38
N ASP A 97 5.02 -7.54 19.76
CA ASP A 97 4.64 -7.75 21.17
C ASP A 97 5.70 -8.54 21.97
N GLU A 98 6.49 -9.38 21.32
CA GLU A 98 7.51 -10.21 21.95
C GLU A 98 8.91 -9.56 21.95
N PHE A 99 9.03 -8.33 21.41
CA PHE A 99 10.33 -7.64 21.29
C PHE A 99 10.36 -6.40 22.17
N ASP A 100 11.37 -6.30 23.01
CA ASP A 100 11.60 -5.12 23.86
C ASP A 100 11.95 -3.88 23.03
N GLN A 101 12.48 -4.05 21.82
CA GLN A 101 12.97 -2.96 21.00
C GLN A 101 13.12 -3.33 19.52
N VAL A 102 12.89 -2.34 18.66
CA VAL A 102 13.23 -2.37 17.23
C VAL A 102 14.65 -1.85 17.04
N ASP A 103 15.50 -2.60 16.34
CA ASP A 103 16.87 -2.18 16.07
C ASP A 103 16.96 -1.22 14.90
N ILE A 104 16.27 -1.51 13.79
CA ILE A 104 16.30 -0.69 12.58
C ILE A 104 14.88 -0.45 12.10
N ASN A 105 14.53 0.83 11.85
CA ASN A 105 13.32 1.22 11.14
C ASN A 105 13.70 1.91 9.82
N ILE A 106 13.09 1.48 8.71
CA ILE A 106 13.28 2.07 7.38
C ILE A 106 11.91 2.44 6.84
N ASP A 107 11.67 3.75 6.61
CA ASP A 107 10.34 4.26 6.31
C ASP A 107 10.37 5.57 5.52
N HIS A 108 9.30 5.84 4.79
CA HIS A 108 9.14 7.07 4.02
C HIS A 108 7.96 7.95 4.50
N HIS A 109 7.24 7.52 5.51
CA HIS A 109 6.10 8.26 6.03
C HIS A 109 6.52 9.53 6.79
N PRO A 110 5.90 10.69 6.54
CA PRO A 110 6.27 11.96 7.18
C PRO A 110 5.91 12.03 8.67
N ASP A 111 5.00 11.18 9.13
CA ASP A 111 4.56 11.07 10.54
C ASP A 111 5.33 10.00 11.33
N ASN A 112 6.43 9.48 10.79
CA ASN A 112 7.25 8.50 11.48
C ASN A 112 7.83 9.07 12.79
N VAL A 113 7.65 8.32 13.88
CA VAL A 113 8.06 8.74 15.24
C VAL A 113 9.52 8.36 15.60
N GLY A 114 10.25 7.69 14.71
CA GLY A 114 11.66 7.32 14.93
C GLY A 114 11.86 6.29 16.03
N PHE A 115 11.06 5.22 16.04
CA PHE A 115 11.00 4.23 17.12
C PHE A 115 12.09 3.14 17.07
N GLY A 116 12.85 3.05 16.00
CA GLY A 116 14.03 2.17 15.93
C GLY A 116 15.25 2.77 16.65
N ARG A 117 16.18 1.94 17.08
CA ARG A 117 17.51 2.41 17.55
C ARG A 117 18.24 3.14 16.42
N ILE A 118 18.09 2.63 15.21
CA ILE A 118 18.60 3.23 13.98
C ILE A 118 17.40 3.49 13.07
N ASN A 119 17.25 4.73 12.60
CA ASN A 119 16.13 5.11 11.77
C ASN A 119 16.63 5.67 10.43
N PHE A 120 16.15 5.08 9.33
CA PHE A 120 16.34 5.58 7.97
C PHE A 120 14.98 6.07 7.47
N VAL A 121 14.62 7.28 7.84
CA VAL A 121 13.35 7.92 7.47
C VAL A 121 13.61 9.00 6.43
N ASP A 122 12.97 8.87 5.27
CA ASP A 122 13.09 9.85 4.19
C ASP A 122 11.70 10.18 3.60
N PRO A 123 11.01 11.20 4.10
CA PRO A 123 9.69 11.60 3.58
C PRO A 123 9.71 12.12 2.13
N ALA A 124 10.88 12.37 1.55
CA ALA A 124 10.99 12.72 0.14
C ALA A 124 11.07 11.49 -0.77
N ALA A 125 11.30 10.31 -0.22
CA ALA A 125 11.25 9.07 -0.99
C ALA A 125 9.80 8.72 -1.35
N VAL A 126 9.62 8.13 -2.53
CA VAL A 126 8.29 7.71 -3.01
C VAL A 126 7.83 6.41 -2.35
N SER A 127 8.75 5.65 -1.74
CA SER A 127 8.49 4.34 -1.14
C SER A 127 9.64 3.91 -0.22
N ALA A 128 9.39 2.99 0.71
CA ALA A 128 10.44 2.36 1.52
C ALA A 128 11.38 1.52 0.64
N THR A 129 10.87 0.89 -0.42
CA THR A 129 11.69 0.17 -1.41
C THR A 129 12.65 1.09 -2.16
N GLN A 130 12.33 2.36 -2.40
CA GLN A 130 13.29 3.32 -2.94
C GLN A 130 14.45 3.57 -1.96
N ILE A 131 14.16 3.70 -0.66
CA ILE A 131 15.20 3.87 0.36
C ILE A 131 16.08 2.62 0.41
N LEU A 132 15.48 1.43 0.43
CA LEU A 132 16.19 0.16 0.43
C LEU A 132 17.11 0.01 -0.79
N THR A 133 16.65 0.38 -1.98
CA THR A 133 17.45 0.29 -3.21
C THR A 133 18.76 1.07 -3.09
N ARG A 134 18.73 2.25 -2.45
CA ARG A 134 19.92 3.07 -2.21
C ARG A 134 20.76 2.60 -1.03
N LEU A 135 20.12 2.03 -0.04
CA LEU A 135 20.74 1.68 1.24
C LEU A 135 21.44 0.32 1.21
N MET A 136 20.84 -0.70 0.58
CA MET A 136 21.33 -2.07 0.61
C MET A 136 22.78 -2.22 0.14
N PRO A 137 23.25 -1.61 -0.97
CA PRO A 137 24.66 -1.69 -1.36
C PRO A 137 25.59 -1.07 -0.32
N GLN A 138 25.16 -0.03 0.40
CA GLN A 138 25.93 0.62 1.45
C GLN A 138 25.99 -0.23 2.73
N LEU A 139 24.99 -1.07 2.95
CA LEU A 139 24.98 -2.08 4.03
C LEU A 139 25.78 -3.34 3.68
N GLY A 140 26.31 -3.45 2.45
CA GLY A 140 27.02 -4.63 1.98
C GLY A 140 26.12 -5.77 1.54
N LEU A 141 24.84 -5.47 1.22
CA LEU A 141 23.86 -6.43 0.72
C LEU A 141 23.75 -6.32 -0.80
N GLU A 142 23.76 -7.47 -1.48
CA GLU A 142 23.59 -7.54 -2.92
C GLU A 142 22.13 -7.41 -3.34
N ILE A 143 21.90 -6.78 -4.50
CA ILE A 143 20.60 -6.73 -5.14
C ILE A 143 20.58 -7.79 -6.25
N SER A 144 20.18 -9.02 -5.91
CA SER A 144 19.96 -10.09 -6.87
C SER A 144 18.72 -9.82 -7.75
N PRO A 145 18.50 -10.52 -8.87
CA PRO A 145 17.30 -10.33 -9.71
C PRO A 145 15.97 -10.51 -8.96
N VAL A 146 15.95 -11.39 -7.94
CA VAL A 146 14.81 -11.59 -7.06
C VAL A 146 14.58 -10.35 -6.18
N VAL A 147 15.63 -9.86 -5.55
CA VAL A 147 15.61 -8.64 -4.74
C VAL A 147 15.19 -7.44 -5.58
N ALA A 148 15.76 -7.29 -6.78
CA ALA A 148 15.40 -6.22 -7.72
C ALA A 148 13.91 -6.25 -8.09
N SER A 149 13.35 -7.44 -8.31
CA SER A 149 11.92 -7.61 -8.64
C SER A 149 11.01 -7.15 -7.49
N ASN A 150 11.35 -7.50 -6.26
CA ASN A 150 10.60 -7.11 -5.07
C ASN A 150 10.69 -5.60 -4.82
N LEU A 151 11.89 -5.00 -4.93
CA LEU A 151 12.11 -3.55 -4.81
C LEU A 151 11.33 -2.77 -5.87
N LEU A 152 11.42 -3.19 -7.12
CA LEU A 152 10.72 -2.51 -8.22
C LEU A 152 9.20 -2.60 -8.07
N THR A 153 8.68 -3.71 -7.54
CA THR A 153 7.24 -3.84 -7.29
C THR A 153 6.75 -2.83 -6.25
N GLY A 154 7.47 -2.65 -5.13
CA GLY A 154 7.12 -1.63 -4.15
C GLY A 154 7.10 -0.22 -4.76
N MET A 155 8.12 0.16 -5.53
CA MET A 155 8.13 1.44 -6.23
C MET A 155 6.94 1.60 -7.20
N ILE A 156 6.57 0.55 -7.96
CA ILE A 156 5.46 0.57 -8.90
C ILE A 156 4.13 0.77 -8.16
N THR A 157 3.92 0.06 -7.08
CA THR A 157 2.64 0.10 -6.35
C THR A 157 2.44 1.44 -5.66
N ASP A 158 3.44 1.92 -4.95
CA ASP A 158 3.35 3.14 -4.15
C ASP A 158 3.28 4.42 -5.01
N THR A 159 3.85 4.36 -6.21
CA THR A 159 3.74 5.44 -7.20
C THR A 159 2.56 5.28 -8.16
N ILE A 160 1.73 4.25 -7.97
CA ILE A 160 0.63 3.91 -8.90
C ILE A 160 1.15 3.84 -10.35
N GLY A 161 2.29 3.19 -10.55
CA GLY A 161 2.95 3.09 -11.85
C GLY A 161 3.62 4.38 -12.29
N PHE A 162 4.33 5.05 -11.39
CA PHE A 162 5.10 6.28 -11.62
C PHE A 162 4.23 7.49 -11.97
N LYS A 163 3.07 7.66 -11.30
CA LYS A 163 2.09 8.72 -11.58
C LYS A 163 1.82 9.66 -10.43
N THR A 164 2.38 9.41 -9.25
CA THR A 164 2.13 10.26 -8.07
C THR A 164 2.88 11.59 -8.17
N ASP A 165 2.36 12.64 -7.51
CA ASP A 165 2.92 14.00 -7.61
C ASP A 165 4.31 14.15 -6.98
N ASN A 166 4.70 13.22 -6.08
CA ASN A 166 6.02 13.18 -5.45
C ASN A 166 7.09 12.49 -6.32
N MET A 167 6.76 12.13 -7.58
CA MET A 167 7.72 11.54 -8.51
C MET A 167 8.86 12.52 -8.86
N HIS A 168 10.07 12.00 -8.89
CA HIS A 168 11.24 12.74 -9.32
C HIS A 168 12.17 11.85 -10.19
N PRO A 169 13.08 12.45 -10.99
CA PRO A 169 13.87 11.71 -11.99
C PRO A 169 14.70 10.54 -11.45
N ASP A 170 15.12 10.60 -10.19
CA ASP A 170 15.93 9.53 -9.59
C ASP A 170 15.15 8.22 -9.42
N VAL A 171 13.83 8.30 -9.19
CA VAL A 171 12.98 7.09 -9.09
C VAL A 171 13.02 6.31 -10.40
N LEU A 172 12.92 7.02 -11.53
CA LEU A 172 12.99 6.40 -12.85
C LEU A 172 14.38 5.83 -13.15
N ARG A 173 15.46 6.48 -12.68
CA ARG A 173 16.82 5.93 -12.80
C ARG A 173 16.97 4.65 -11.98
N LEU A 174 16.54 4.65 -10.72
CA LEU A 174 16.56 3.46 -9.89
C LEU A 174 15.69 2.33 -10.46
N ALA A 175 14.53 2.64 -11.05
CA ALA A 175 13.71 1.64 -11.72
C ALA A 175 14.44 1.05 -12.95
N ALA A 176 15.17 1.88 -13.72
CA ALA A 176 16.00 1.41 -14.82
C ALA A 176 17.15 0.51 -14.32
N ASP A 177 17.84 0.91 -13.26
CA ASP A 177 18.91 0.13 -12.64
C ASP A 177 18.38 -1.25 -12.17
N LEU A 178 17.23 -1.28 -11.50
CA LEU A 178 16.60 -2.55 -11.07
C LEU A 178 16.16 -3.42 -12.25
N TYR A 179 15.71 -2.81 -13.37
CA TYR A 179 15.41 -3.53 -14.59
C TYR A 179 16.67 -4.16 -15.21
N GLU A 180 17.79 -3.43 -15.23
CA GLU A 180 19.10 -3.94 -15.67
C GLU A 180 19.63 -5.06 -14.77
N MET A 181 19.31 -5.01 -13.45
CA MET A 181 19.62 -6.07 -12.49
C MET A 181 18.73 -7.32 -12.64
N GLY A 182 17.78 -7.32 -13.58
CA GLY A 182 16.96 -8.49 -13.95
C GLY A 182 15.52 -8.46 -13.48
N ALA A 183 15.03 -7.39 -12.88
CA ALA A 183 13.61 -7.22 -12.63
C ALA A 183 12.83 -7.10 -13.94
N ASN A 184 11.75 -7.87 -14.11
CA ASN A 184 10.95 -7.83 -15.34
C ASN A 184 9.82 -6.80 -15.20
N LEU A 185 10.09 -5.52 -15.47
CA LEU A 185 9.14 -4.43 -15.33
C LEU A 185 7.76 -4.70 -15.99
N PRO A 186 7.65 -5.17 -17.26
CA PRO A 186 6.36 -5.47 -17.84
C PRO A 186 5.53 -6.49 -17.07
N VAL A 187 6.16 -7.56 -16.58
CA VAL A 187 5.50 -8.61 -15.81
C VAL A 187 5.08 -8.08 -14.45
N LEU A 188 5.97 -7.39 -13.75
CA LEU A 188 5.69 -6.81 -12.42
C LEU A 188 4.56 -5.78 -12.50
N TYR A 189 4.60 -4.87 -13.47
CA TYR A 189 3.57 -3.87 -13.69
C TYR A 189 2.21 -4.51 -13.97
N HIS A 190 2.20 -5.54 -14.84
CA HIS A 190 0.96 -6.27 -15.15
C HIS A 190 0.34 -6.88 -13.90
N HIS A 191 1.11 -7.64 -13.13
CA HIS A 191 0.59 -8.31 -11.95
C HIS A 191 0.24 -7.35 -10.80
N ALA A 192 1.07 -6.34 -10.55
CA ALA A 192 0.87 -5.43 -9.43
C ALA A 192 -0.28 -4.44 -9.64
N LEU A 193 -0.51 -3.96 -10.86
CA LEU A 193 -1.45 -2.87 -11.12
C LEU A 193 -2.52 -3.16 -12.18
N ALA A 194 -2.18 -3.94 -13.20
CA ALA A 194 -3.06 -4.08 -14.36
C ALA A 194 -3.94 -5.34 -14.34
N ALA A 195 -3.43 -6.44 -13.76
CA ALA A 195 -4.14 -7.70 -13.76
C ALA A 195 -5.44 -7.61 -12.96
N LYS A 196 -6.52 -8.03 -13.57
CA LYS A 196 -7.84 -8.18 -12.93
C LYS A 196 -8.38 -9.56 -13.24
N THR A 197 -9.04 -10.18 -12.27
CA THR A 197 -9.74 -11.43 -12.54
C THR A 197 -10.97 -11.18 -13.41
N PHE A 198 -11.45 -12.22 -14.08
CA PHE A 198 -12.67 -12.12 -14.86
C PHE A 198 -13.87 -11.68 -14.02
N GLU A 199 -13.96 -12.17 -12.80
CA GLU A 199 -14.99 -11.83 -11.83
C GLU A 199 -14.92 -10.35 -11.42
N ALA A 200 -13.70 -9.84 -11.16
CA ALA A 200 -13.47 -8.43 -10.87
C ALA A 200 -13.90 -7.56 -12.06
N ALA A 201 -13.51 -7.92 -13.28
CA ALA A 201 -13.89 -7.18 -14.49
C ALA A 201 -15.42 -7.17 -14.71
N ARG A 202 -16.11 -8.28 -14.46
CA ARG A 202 -17.58 -8.34 -14.49
C ARG A 202 -18.22 -7.45 -13.42
N TYR A 203 -17.67 -7.46 -12.22
CA TYR A 203 -18.16 -6.65 -11.10
C TYR A 203 -17.96 -5.14 -11.39
N MET A 204 -16.79 -4.76 -11.89
CA MET A 204 -16.51 -3.40 -12.37
C MET A 204 -17.49 -2.99 -13.50
N GLY A 205 -17.75 -3.88 -14.46
CA GLY A 205 -18.70 -3.63 -15.55
C GLY A 205 -20.10 -3.33 -15.05
N ALA A 206 -20.57 -4.01 -14.00
CA ALA A 206 -21.85 -3.74 -13.36
C ALA A 206 -21.90 -2.31 -12.75
N GLY A 207 -20.84 -1.87 -12.10
CA GLY A 207 -20.72 -0.51 -11.59
C GLY A 207 -20.64 0.53 -12.71
N LEU A 208 -19.83 0.30 -13.73
CA LEU A 208 -19.66 1.23 -14.86
C LEU A 208 -20.98 1.44 -15.63
N SER A 209 -21.83 0.43 -15.71
CA SER A 209 -23.13 0.54 -16.36
C SER A 209 -24.16 1.41 -15.60
N GLN A 210 -23.89 1.74 -14.33
CA GLN A 210 -24.76 2.51 -13.44
C GLN A 210 -24.17 3.87 -13.04
N LEU A 211 -23.17 4.36 -13.81
CA LEU A 211 -22.56 5.65 -13.55
C LEU A 211 -23.57 6.80 -13.55
N SER A 212 -23.47 7.64 -12.55
CA SER A 212 -24.23 8.87 -12.41
C SER A 212 -23.29 10.05 -12.23
N ARG A 213 -23.71 11.25 -12.65
CA ARG A 213 -22.93 12.47 -12.43
C ARG A 213 -23.79 13.69 -12.17
N GLN A 214 -23.27 14.61 -11.37
CA GLN A 214 -23.89 15.91 -11.14
C GLN A 214 -22.82 16.91 -10.65
N ASN A 215 -22.70 18.06 -11.29
CA ASN A 215 -21.85 19.19 -10.86
C ASN A 215 -20.40 18.82 -10.48
N GLY A 216 -19.70 18.04 -11.32
CA GLY A 216 -18.32 17.61 -11.02
C GLY A 216 -18.21 16.38 -10.11
N LEU A 217 -19.33 15.93 -9.53
CA LEU A 217 -19.41 14.67 -8.78
C LEU A 217 -19.79 13.53 -9.71
N VAL A 218 -19.02 12.45 -9.70
CA VAL A 218 -19.32 11.18 -10.40
C VAL A 218 -19.44 10.07 -9.38
N TRP A 219 -20.46 9.22 -9.51
CA TRP A 219 -20.61 8.09 -8.59
C TRP A 219 -21.21 6.86 -9.25
N THR A 220 -21.03 5.73 -8.58
CA THR A 220 -21.67 4.46 -8.90
C THR A 220 -21.95 3.64 -7.66
N VAL A 221 -22.74 2.60 -7.84
CA VAL A 221 -23.08 1.62 -6.80
C VAL A 221 -22.64 0.23 -7.20
N LEU A 222 -22.25 -0.57 -6.21
CA LEU A 222 -21.94 -1.99 -6.34
C LEU A 222 -22.75 -2.76 -5.28
N THR A 223 -23.81 -3.42 -5.73
CA THR A 223 -24.74 -4.14 -4.85
C THR A 223 -24.25 -5.55 -4.53
N LEU A 224 -24.86 -6.16 -3.50
CA LEU A 224 -24.68 -7.59 -3.20
C LEU A 224 -25.10 -8.48 -4.39
N GLU A 225 -26.12 -8.07 -5.13
CA GLU A 225 -26.55 -8.77 -6.34
C GLU A 225 -25.50 -8.66 -7.47
N ASN A 226 -24.92 -7.48 -7.70
CA ASN A 226 -23.83 -7.31 -8.65
C ASN A 226 -22.66 -8.24 -8.31
N ARG A 227 -22.28 -8.30 -7.00
CA ARG A 227 -21.20 -9.16 -6.51
C ARG A 227 -21.50 -10.63 -6.77
N LYS A 228 -22.72 -11.08 -6.43
CA LYS A 228 -23.18 -12.45 -6.65
C LYS A 228 -23.19 -12.81 -8.14
N ASN A 229 -23.73 -11.95 -9.00
CA ASN A 229 -23.82 -12.17 -10.43
C ASN A 229 -22.45 -12.21 -11.11
N ALA A 230 -21.48 -11.47 -10.59
CA ALA A 230 -20.09 -11.49 -11.04
C ALA A 230 -19.30 -12.69 -10.49
N ASN A 231 -19.78 -13.40 -9.48
CA ASN A 231 -19.03 -14.35 -8.64
C ASN A 231 -17.78 -13.71 -8.02
N TYR A 232 -17.80 -12.40 -7.70
CA TYR A 232 -16.66 -11.70 -7.15
C TYR A 232 -16.45 -12.05 -5.67
N PRO A 233 -15.29 -12.61 -5.29
CA PRO A 233 -15.06 -13.09 -3.92
C PRO A 233 -14.74 -11.96 -2.94
N GLY A 234 -14.27 -10.79 -3.43
CA GLY A 234 -13.91 -9.64 -2.63
C GLY A 234 -15.13 -8.93 -2.02
N ARG A 235 -14.85 -8.07 -1.03
CA ARG A 235 -15.82 -7.16 -0.42
C ARG A 235 -15.52 -5.69 -0.70
N ASP A 236 -14.53 -5.43 -1.53
CA ASP A 236 -14.13 -4.11 -1.99
C ASP A 236 -14.82 -3.75 -3.31
N ASP A 237 -14.37 -2.68 -3.94
CA ASP A 237 -14.88 -2.15 -5.21
C ASP A 237 -14.09 -2.66 -6.44
N ALA A 238 -13.23 -3.65 -6.26
CA ALA A 238 -12.33 -4.16 -7.30
C ALA A 238 -11.49 -3.06 -7.98
N ASP A 239 -11.10 -2.02 -7.25
CA ASP A 239 -10.40 -0.80 -7.73
C ASP A 239 -11.22 0.09 -8.69
N LEU A 240 -12.51 -0.08 -8.78
CA LEU A 240 -13.35 0.71 -9.68
C LEU A 240 -13.30 2.21 -9.36
N VAL A 241 -13.13 2.59 -8.08
CA VAL A 241 -13.03 4.00 -7.67
C VAL A 241 -11.86 4.71 -8.36
N ASN A 242 -10.79 4.01 -8.67
CA ASN A 242 -9.62 4.57 -9.37
C ASN A 242 -9.95 4.90 -10.84
N ILE A 243 -10.83 4.09 -11.47
CA ILE A 243 -11.32 4.39 -12.83
C ILE A 243 -12.24 5.61 -12.80
N LEU A 244 -13.14 5.71 -11.81
CA LEU A 244 -14.02 6.85 -11.68
C LEU A 244 -13.25 8.16 -11.45
N SER A 245 -12.22 8.12 -10.63
CA SER A 245 -11.37 9.29 -10.36
C SER A 245 -10.54 9.75 -11.56
N ALA A 246 -10.39 8.91 -12.59
CA ALA A 246 -9.70 9.23 -13.84
C ALA A 246 -10.61 9.88 -14.89
N ILE A 247 -11.91 10.05 -14.62
CA ILE A 247 -12.83 10.71 -15.54
C ILE A 247 -12.52 12.21 -15.57
N ASP A 248 -12.20 12.78 -16.73
CA ASP A 248 -11.73 14.18 -16.87
C ASP A 248 -12.71 15.23 -16.29
N SER A 249 -14.00 14.95 -16.31
CA SER A 249 -15.02 15.86 -15.80
C SER A 249 -15.43 15.60 -14.35
N ALA A 250 -14.66 14.78 -13.62
CA ALA A 250 -14.92 14.45 -12.22
C ALA A 250 -13.92 15.17 -11.31
N ASP A 251 -14.41 16.12 -10.51
CA ASP A 251 -13.66 16.71 -9.41
C ASP A 251 -13.61 15.76 -8.20
N VAL A 252 -14.71 15.03 -7.98
CA VAL A 252 -14.83 14.01 -6.94
C VAL A 252 -15.50 12.76 -7.50
N ALA A 253 -14.92 11.61 -7.21
CA ALA A 253 -15.49 10.31 -7.48
C ALA A 253 -15.96 9.63 -6.19
N LEU A 254 -17.18 9.04 -6.23
CA LEU A 254 -17.75 8.25 -5.15
C LEU A 254 -18.04 6.84 -5.62
N ILE A 255 -17.85 5.89 -4.72
CA ILE A 255 -18.37 4.54 -4.91
C ILE A 255 -19.06 4.03 -3.64
N PHE A 256 -20.23 3.44 -3.84
CA PHE A 256 -21.03 2.81 -2.80
C PHE A 256 -20.96 1.30 -2.97
N VAL A 257 -20.43 0.60 -1.98
CA VAL A 257 -20.31 -0.86 -2.00
C VAL A 257 -21.15 -1.46 -0.87
N GLU A 258 -22.20 -2.15 -1.23
CA GLU A 258 -23.09 -2.82 -0.29
C GLU A 258 -22.34 -3.97 0.40
N GLN A 259 -22.15 -3.88 1.72
CA GLN A 259 -21.48 -4.91 2.54
C GLN A 259 -22.46 -5.95 3.06
N ASN A 260 -23.62 -5.46 3.51
CA ASN A 260 -24.82 -6.21 3.83
C ASN A 260 -26.05 -5.29 3.57
N PRO A 261 -27.30 -5.76 3.67
CA PRO A 261 -28.50 -4.97 3.32
C PRO A 261 -28.64 -3.63 4.06
N ASN A 262 -27.95 -3.44 5.18
CA ASN A 262 -28.04 -2.25 6.02
C ASN A 262 -26.67 -1.62 6.32
N GLN A 263 -25.67 -1.92 5.51
CA GLN A 263 -24.34 -1.34 5.70
C GLN A 263 -23.62 -1.14 4.37
N ILE A 264 -23.24 0.10 4.14
CA ILE A 264 -22.62 0.54 2.88
C ILE A 264 -21.22 1.08 3.17
N LYS A 265 -20.23 0.52 2.48
CA LYS A 265 -18.90 1.11 2.41
C LYS A 265 -18.92 2.20 1.35
N VAL A 266 -18.58 3.42 1.74
CA VAL A 266 -18.45 4.55 0.81
C VAL A 266 -16.99 4.94 0.70
N SER A 267 -16.52 5.17 -0.52
CA SER A 267 -15.17 5.67 -0.77
C SER A 267 -15.23 6.93 -1.62
N TRP A 268 -14.46 7.94 -1.23
CA TRP A 268 -14.28 9.21 -1.94
C TRP A 268 -12.88 9.26 -2.52
N ARG A 269 -12.76 9.83 -3.73
CA ARG A 269 -11.47 10.15 -4.36
C ARG A 269 -11.57 11.52 -5.01
N THR A 270 -10.49 12.27 -4.95
CA THR A 270 -10.32 13.51 -5.71
C THR A 270 -8.91 13.60 -6.28
N ARG A 271 -8.78 14.29 -7.41
CA ARG A 271 -7.48 14.69 -7.99
C ARG A 271 -7.24 16.18 -7.84
N SER A 272 -8.22 16.92 -7.31
CA SER A 272 -8.09 18.34 -7.05
C SER A 272 -7.28 18.61 -5.79
N LEU A 273 -6.28 19.47 -5.91
CA LEU A 273 -5.48 19.94 -4.76
C LEU A 273 -6.26 20.90 -3.86
N GLU A 274 -7.42 21.39 -4.29
CA GLU A 274 -8.26 22.32 -3.52
C GLU A 274 -9.35 21.61 -2.71
N ILE A 275 -9.64 20.33 -3.02
CA ILE A 275 -10.70 19.55 -2.39
C ILE A 275 -10.11 18.62 -1.33
N ASP A 276 -10.75 18.59 -0.16
CA ASP A 276 -10.45 17.63 0.91
C ASP A 276 -11.65 16.70 1.12
N VAL A 277 -11.54 15.46 0.64
CA VAL A 277 -12.62 14.47 0.79
C VAL A 277 -12.65 13.82 2.17
N ALA A 278 -11.58 13.95 2.98
CA ALA A 278 -11.57 13.45 4.34
C ALA A 278 -12.52 14.24 5.24
N GLU A 279 -12.66 15.56 5.01
CA GLU A 279 -13.63 16.37 5.73
C GLU A 279 -15.08 15.90 5.52
N VAL A 280 -15.39 15.43 4.30
CA VAL A 280 -16.73 14.85 4.02
C VAL A 280 -16.89 13.50 4.71
N ALA A 281 -15.88 12.62 4.61
CA ALA A 281 -15.92 11.30 5.25
C ALA A 281 -16.10 11.40 6.77
N HIS A 282 -15.49 12.38 7.42
CA HIS A 282 -15.65 12.64 8.87
C HIS A 282 -17.09 12.91 9.29
N GLN A 283 -17.94 13.51 8.42
CA GLN A 283 -19.36 13.72 8.71
C GLN A 283 -20.11 12.39 8.88
N PHE A 284 -19.57 11.32 8.35
CA PHE A 284 -20.13 9.97 8.39
C PHE A 284 -19.36 9.02 9.31
N GLY A 285 -18.53 9.54 10.22
CA GLY A 285 -17.73 8.73 11.14
C GLY A 285 -16.56 8.00 10.45
N GLY A 286 -16.23 8.39 9.23
CA GLY A 286 -15.11 7.87 8.46
C GLY A 286 -13.86 8.70 8.60
N GLY A 287 -12.90 8.50 7.69
CA GLY A 287 -11.64 9.23 7.66
C GLY A 287 -10.80 8.88 6.43
N GLY A 288 -9.59 9.36 6.42
CA GLY A 288 -8.63 9.14 5.32
C GLY A 288 -7.74 10.35 5.10
N HIS A 289 -7.22 10.44 3.90
CA HIS A 289 -6.39 11.55 3.44
C HIS A 289 -7.20 12.49 2.56
N ARG A 290 -6.69 13.70 2.36
CA ARG A 290 -7.28 14.73 1.52
C ARG A 290 -7.78 14.21 0.15
N ALA A 291 -6.98 13.39 -0.53
CA ALA A 291 -7.30 12.87 -1.86
C ALA A 291 -8.11 11.55 -1.84
N ALA A 292 -8.16 10.85 -0.71
CA ALA A 292 -8.73 9.51 -0.61
C ALA A 292 -9.27 9.23 0.80
N ALA A 293 -10.58 9.10 0.93
CA ALA A 293 -11.24 8.86 2.21
C ALA A 293 -12.33 7.79 2.08
N GLY A 294 -12.79 7.26 3.20
CA GLY A 294 -13.84 6.26 3.24
C GLY A 294 -14.61 6.27 4.55
N ALA A 295 -15.83 5.75 4.51
CA ALA A 295 -16.68 5.53 5.69
C ALA A 295 -17.46 4.23 5.56
N MET A 296 -17.80 3.63 6.69
CA MET A 296 -18.76 2.53 6.77
C MET A 296 -20.04 3.11 7.38
N ILE A 297 -21.13 3.12 6.61
CA ILE A 297 -22.36 3.83 6.97
C ILE A 297 -23.49 2.80 7.09
N ASP A 298 -24.17 2.84 8.23
CA ASP A 298 -25.35 1.99 8.46
C ASP A 298 -26.58 2.63 7.81
N GLY A 299 -27.38 1.84 7.09
CA GLY A 299 -28.56 2.27 6.37
C GLY A 299 -28.76 1.52 5.06
N THR A 300 -29.90 1.75 4.41
CA THR A 300 -30.15 1.20 3.08
C THR A 300 -29.27 1.88 2.03
N LEU A 301 -29.00 1.20 0.93
CA LEU A 301 -28.19 1.79 -0.17
C LEU A 301 -28.81 3.11 -0.67
N GLN A 302 -30.13 3.18 -0.78
CA GLN A 302 -30.81 4.36 -1.26
C GLN A 302 -30.64 5.55 -0.30
N ASP A 303 -30.92 5.35 0.98
CA ASP A 303 -30.84 6.42 1.98
C ASP A 303 -29.41 6.95 2.12
N VAL A 304 -28.44 6.02 2.19
CA VAL A 304 -27.02 6.37 2.30
C VAL A 304 -26.53 7.10 1.04
N GLN A 305 -26.93 6.66 -0.15
CA GLN A 305 -26.54 7.32 -1.40
C GLN A 305 -27.11 8.74 -1.48
N GLU A 306 -28.38 8.93 -1.16
CA GLU A 306 -29.03 10.26 -1.19
C GLU A 306 -28.36 11.23 -0.20
N ASP A 307 -28.10 10.80 1.04
CA ASP A 307 -27.48 11.64 2.06
C ASP A 307 -26.02 11.97 1.72
N VAL A 308 -25.23 10.96 1.34
CA VAL A 308 -23.82 11.16 1.01
C VAL A 308 -23.63 12.03 -0.22
N VAL A 309 -24.40 11.81 -1.29
CA VAL A 309 -24.32 12.65 -2.50
C VAL A 309 -24.73 14.08 -2.17
N HIS A 310 -25.81 14.28 -1.42
CA HIS A 310 -26.26 15.62 -1.01
C HIS A 310 -25.22 16.34 -0.15
N THR A 311 -24.68 15.66 0.85
CA THR A 311 -23.68 16.23 1.77
C THR A 311 -22.39 16.55 1.03
N THR A 312 -21.90 15.65 0.16
CA THR A 312 -20.72 15.90 -0.66
C THR A 312 -20.91 17.12 -1.55
N GLN A 313 -22.05 17.23 -2.23
CA GLN A 313 -22.35 18.39 -3.07
C GLN A 313 -22.39 19.69 -2.29
N ARG A 314 -23.04 19.69 -1.12
CA ARG A 314 -23.16 20.86 -0.25
C ARG A 314 -21.79 21.34 0.26
N MET A 315 -20.90 20.41 0.64
CA MET A 315 -19.61 20.78 1.22
C MET A 315 -18.58 21.20 0.18
N ILE A 316 -18.61 20.58 -1.00
CA ILE A 316 -17.56 20.79 -2.01
C ILE A 316 -18.00 21.77 -3.11
N PHE A 317 -19.23 21.69 -3.58
CA PHE A 317 -19.66 22.43 -4.78
C PHE A 317 -20.59 23.63 -4.49
N LYS A 318 -21.01 23.83 -3.26
CA LYS A 318 -21.71 25.07 -2.87
C LYS A 318 -20.68 26.06 -2.34
N LYS A 319 -20.17 26.88 -3.24
CA LYS A 319 -19.64 28.22 -2.95
C LYS A 319 -20.64 29.25 -3.40
#